data_f3e3ad1fae2f908719adcf22f6591ee4
#
_entry.id   f3e3ad1fae2f908719adcf22f6591ee4
#
_cell.length_a   1.000
_cell.length_b   1.000
_cell.length_c   1.000
_cell.angle_alpha   90.00
_cell.angle_beta   90.00
_cell.angle_gamma   90.00
#
_symmetry.space_group_name_H-M   'P 1'
#
loop_
_entity.id
_entity.type
_entity.pdbx_description
1 polymer ?
#
loop_
_entity_poly.entity_id
_entity_poly.type
_entity_poly.pdbx_seq_one_letter_code
_entity_poly.pdbx_strand_id
1 'polypeptide(L)'
;IRDDVESRGLGDVYKRQYVYRVADRSSEVDPRLRGCVLRVDESLDLDAMNAAAAMTIGLHDFGSFATPNPGGTTIREVKTAYWRRVPVASLVPDVLAENEAYRTPSLESGLVVFTIVADAFARNMVRSLVGSSIKVGSGRKTLEWFADKMANPVREGSSGPIAPQGLTLEHIEYPADDQLAARAEAIRAVRTL
;
A
#
# COMPACT_ATOMS: atom_id res chain seq x y z
N ILE A 1 33.75 -15.36 -12.31
CA ILE A 1 32.62 -15.43 -13.26
C ILE A 1 31.70 -14.30 -12.84
N ARG A 2 31.91 -13.14 -13.46
CA ARG A 2 30.90 -12.09 -13.45
C ARG A 2 30.05 -12.41 -14.65
N ASP A 3 28.99 -13.09 -14.39
CA ASP A 3 28.02 -13.44 -15.38
C ASP A 3 27.20 -12.20 -15.68
N ASP A 4 26.97 -12.00 -16.95
CA ASP A 4 26.06 -11.08 -17.59
C ASP A 4 24.59 -11.31 -17.20
N VAL A 5 24.33 -11.53 -15.92
CA VAL A 5 23.03 -11.30 -15.35
C VAL A 5 22.95 -9.79 -15.16
N GLU A 6 22.56 -9.07 -16.21
CA GLU A 6 22.03 -7.72 -16.05
C GLU A 6 21.10 -7.79 -14.88
N SER A 7 21.50 -7.20 -13.76
CA SER A 7 20.71 -7.24 -12.53
C SER A 7 19.35 -6.65 -12.88
N ARG A 8 18.31 -7.49 -12.90
CA ARG A 8 16.92 -7.05 -13.05
C ARG A 8 16.66 -6.04 -11.95
N GLY A 9 16.92 -4.77 -12.28
CA GLY A 9 16.73 -3.67 -11.34
C GLY A 9 15.24 -3.41 -11.11
N LEU A 10 14.89 -2.73 -10.02
CA LEU A 10 13.51 -2.29 -9.79
C LEU A 10 12.98 -1.36 -10.91
N GLY A 11 13.86 -0.83 -11.78
CA GLY A 11 13.49 -0.04 -12.95
C GLY A 11 12.71 -0.83 -14.01
N ASP A 12 13.03 -2.11 -14.21
CA ASP A 12 12.52 -2.93 -15.32
C ASP A 12 11.18 -3.63 -14.99
N VAL A 13 10.64 -3.39 -13.82
CA VAL A 13 9.43 -4.02 -13.29
C VAL A 13 8.17 -3.56 -14.03
N TYR A 14 7.31 -4.50 -14.40
CA TYR A 14 6.01 -4.23 -15.02
C TYR A 14 4.96 -3.76 -14.00
N LYS A 15 4.90 -4.45 -12.85
CA LYS A 15 4.01 -4.10 -11.73
C LYS A 15 4.68 -4.41 -10.40
N ARG A 16 4.33 -3.64 -9.38
CA ARG A 16 4.72 -3.85 -7.99
C ARG A 16 3.48 -3.84 -7.13
N GLN A 17 3.41 -4.79 -6.21
CA GLN A 17 2.38 -4.84 -5.19
C GLN A 17 2.99 -4.57 -3.83
N TYR A 18 2.46 -3.58 -3.15
CA TYR A 18 2.71 -3.35 -1.73
C TYR A 18 1.48 -3.71 -0.91
N VAL A 19 1.75 -4.20 0.29
CA VAL A 19 0.75 -4.42 1.32
C VAL A 19 1.16 -3.64 2.56
N TYR A 20 0.19 -2.99 3.21
CA TYR A 20 0.42 -2.31 4.47
C TYR A 20 -0.55 -2.82 5.52
N ARG A 21 -0.03 -3.24 6.68
CA ARG A 21 -0.79 -3.88 7.75
C ARG A 21 -1.01 -2.91 8.90
N VAL A 22 -2.26 -2.80 9.33
CA VAL A 22 -2.70 -1.93 10.42
C VAL A 22 -3.52 -2.74 11.42
N ALA A 23 -3.26 -2.54 12.69
CA ALA A 23 -4.12 -2.97 13.77
C ALA A 23 -4.86 -1.76 14.33
N ASP A 24 -6.15 -1.71 14.17
CA ASP A 24 -7.02 -0.69 14.76
C ASP A 24 -7.53 -1.14 16.15
N ARG A 25 -8.37 -0.34 16.78
CA ARG A 25 -8.90 -0.63 18.12
C ARG A 25 -9.56 -2.02 18.23
N SER A 26 -10.13 -2.54 17.16
CA SER A 26 -10.82 -3.84 17.14
C SER A 26 -9.90 -5.00 16.77
N SER A 27 -8.65 -4.74 16.44
CA SER A 27 -7.70 -5.77 16.02
C SER A 27 -6.92 -6.34 17.19
N GLU A 28 -6.82 -7.66 17.24
CA GLU A 28 -5.82 -8.35 18.07
C GLU A 28 -4.57 -8.60 17.24
N VAL A 29 -3.39 -8.28 17.79
CA VAL A 29 -2.13 -8.46 17.08
C VAL A 29 -1.41 -9.67 17.62
N ASP A 30 -1.15 -10.65 16.76
CA ASP A 30 -0.25 -11.75 17.09
C ASP A 30 1.12 -11.17 17.48
N PRO A 31 1.70 -11.57 18.65
CA PRO A 31 2.99 -11.07 19.10
C PRO A 31 4.12 -11.25 18.09
N ARG A 32 4.03 -12.23 17.20
CA ARG A 32 5.00 -12.49 16.12
C ARG A 32 5.01 -11.38 15.07
N LEU A 33 3.89 -10.68 14.88
CA LEU A 33 3.72 -9.60 13.91
C LEU A 33 3.96 -8.20 14.49
N ARG A 34 4.27 -8.05 15.77
CA ARG A 34 4.41 -6.74 16.44
C ARG A 34 5.38 -5.77 15.73
N GLY A 35 6.39 -6.30 15.03
CA GLY A 35 7.36 -5.50 14.27
C GLY A 35 6.93 -5.18 12.81
N CYS A 36 5.83 -5.78 12.34
CA CYS A 36 5.38 -5.71 10.95
C CYS A 36 3.96 -5.12 10.81
N VAL A 37 3.40 -4.56 11.90
CA VAL A 37 2.04 -4.02 11.94
C VAL A 37 2.07 -2.65 12.59
N LEU A 38 1.42 -1.67 11.98
CA LEU A 38 1.17 -0.38 12.61
C LEU A 38 -0.04 -0.49 13.55
N ARG A 39 0.09 -0.05 14.79
CA ARG A 39 -1.05 0.10 15.71
C ARG A 39 -1.62 1.50 15.66
N VAL A 40 -2.94 1.59 15.64
CA VAL A 40 -3.71 2.82 15.78
C VAL A 40 -4.80 2.60 16.83
N ASP A 41 -5.06 3.59 17.67
CA ASP A 41 -6.00 3.47 18.79
C ASP A 41 -7.45 3.74 18.38
N GLU A 42 -7.65 4.23 17.16
CA GLU A 42 -8.97 4.52 16.62
C GLU A 42 -9.59 3.29 15.94
N SER A 43 -10.91 3.23 15.91
CA SER A 43 -11.64 2.37 14.98
C SER A 43 -11.61 3.00 13.60
N LEU A 44 -11.41 2.18 12.57
CA LEU A 44 -11.28 2.64 11.19
C LEU A 44 -12.55 2.34 10.38
N ASP A 45 -13.09 3.36 9.75
CA ASP A 45 -14.16 3.24 8.76
C ASP A 45 -13.55 2.80 7.41
N LEU A 46 -13.71 1.50 7.08
CA LEU A 46 -13.16 0.91 5.87
C LEU A 46 -13.89 1.38 4.61
N ASP A 47 -15.15 1.75 4.69
CA ASP A 47 -15.90 2.24 3.53
C ASP A 47 -15.37 3.62 3.11
N ALA A 48 -15.16 4.51 4.09
CA ALA A 48 -14.54 5.80 3.85
C ALA A 48 -13.09 5.66 3.32
N MET A 49 -12.32 4.70 3.88
CA MET A 49 -10.96 4.41 3.42
C MET A 49 -10.94 3.84 2.00
N ASN A 50 -11.89 2.99 1.64
CA ASN A 50 -12.02 2.46 0.29
C ASN A 50 -12.47 3.52 -0.72
N ALA A 51 -13.36 4.43 -0.32
CA ALA A 51 -13.71 5.58 -1.14
C ALA A 51 -12.49 6.44 -1.46
N ALA A 52 -11.61 6.71 -0.47
CA ALA A 52 -10.35 7.41 -0.70
C ALA A 52 -9.38 6.59 -1.58
N ALA A 53 -9.26 5.28 -1.36
CA ALA A 53 -8.40 4.42 -2.17
C ALA A 53 -8.84 4.37 -3.64
N ALA A 54 -10.16 4.32 -3.90
CA ALA A 54 -10.70 4.31 -5.24
C ALA A 54 -10.30 5.55 -6.06
N MET A 55 -10.16 6.71 -5.42
CA MET A 55 -9.71 7.95 -6.09
C MET A 55 -8.26 7.89 -6.58
N THR A 56 -7.46 6.95 -6.08
CA THR A 56 -6.06 6.80 -6.49
C THR A 56 -5.88 5.93 -7.73
N ILE A 57 -6.93 5.22 -8.17
CA ILE A 57 -6.86 4.30 -9.31
C ILE A 57 -6.80 5.08 -10.60
N GLY A 58 -5.87 4.70 -11.49
CA GLY A 58 -5.61 5.36 -12.76
C GLY A 58 -4.28 6.11 -12.78
N LEU A 59 -4.09 6.91 -13.82
CA LEU A 59 -2.91 7.76 -14.00
C LEU A 59 -3.13 9.09 -13.30
N HIS A 60 -2.34 9.37 -12.27
CA HIS A 60 -2.42 10.60 -11.47
C HIS A 60 -1.06 11.15 -11.12
N ASP A 61 -1.00 12.44 -10.82
CA ASP A 61 0.13 13.04 -10.14
C ASP A 61 -0.04 12.91 -8.63
N PHE A 62 0.84 12.14 -8.00
CA PHE A 62 0.87 11.91 -6.56
C PHE A 62 1.76 12.90 -5.79
N GLY A 63 1.96 14.11 -6.31
CA GLY A 63 2.81 15.14 -5.70
C GLY A 63 2.49 15.42 -4.23
N SER A 64 1.21 15.44 -3.84
CA SER A 64 0.78 15.59 -2.45
C SER A 64 1.22 14.46 -1.53
N PHE A 65 1.40 13.24 -2.07
CA PHE A 65 1.70 12.02 -1.32
C PHE A 65 3.12 11.51 -1.51
N ALA A 66 3.92 12.19 -2.33
CA ALA A 66 5.26 11.73 -2.68
C ALA A 66 6.34 12.72 -2.26
N THR A 67 7.55 12.20 -2.05
CA THR A 67 8.74 13.03 -1.95
C THR A 67 9.32 13.19 -3.35
N PRO A 68 9.43 14.41 -3.90
CA PRO A 68 10.04 14.62 -5.20
C PRO A 68 11.47 14.10 -5.25
N ASN A 69 11.84 13.50 -6.36
CA ASN A 69 13.22 13.16 -6.67
C ASN A 69 13.73 14.12 -7.78
N PRO A 70 14.98 14.60 -7.71
CA PRO A 70 15.57 15.41 -8.78
C PRO A 70 15.47 14.69 -10.13
N GLY A 71 14.91 15.38 -11.13
CA GLY A 71 14.74 14.83 -12.49
C GLY A 71 13.66 13.79 -12.68
N GLY A 72 12.90 13.43 -11.63
CA GLY A 72 11.80 12.48 -11.71
C GLY A 72 10.42 13.15 -11.57
N THR A 73 9.37 12.48 -12.05
CA THR A 73 7.98 12.88 -11.85
C THR A 73 7.34 12.09 -10.73
N THR A 74 6.23 12.61 -10.18
CA THR A 74 5.36 11.93 -9.22
C THR A 74 4.15 11.27 -9.89
N ILE A 75 4.08 11.32 -11.23
CA ILE A 75 3.00 10.73 -12.03
C ILE A 75 3.15 9.21 -12.06
N ARG A 76 2.12 8.48 -11.58
CA ARG A 76 2.08 7.01 -11.50
C ARG A 76 0.73 6.48 -11.91
N GLU A 77 0.72 5.26 -12.44
CA GLU A 77 -0.51 4.56 -12.78
C GLU A 77 -0.80 3.47 -11.74
N VAL A 78 -1.78 3.73 -10.88
CA VAL A 78 -2.27 2.76 -9.91
C VAL A 78 -3.32 1.87 -10.58
N LYS A 79 -3.10 0.56 -10.55
CA LYS A 79 -3.99 -0.45 -11.13
C LYS A 79 -5.06 -0.91 -10.16
N THR A 80 -4.70 -0.97 -8.89
CA THR A 80 -5.58 -1.47 -7.82
C THR A 80 -5.16 -0.82 -6.50
N ALA A 81 -6.15 -0.40 -5.72
CA ALA A 81 -5.96 0.09 -4.36
C ALA A 81 -7.21 -0.20 -3.54
N TYR A 82 -7.07 -0.93 -2.43
CA TYR A 82 -8.22 -1.23 -1.57
C TYR A 82 -7.79 -1.59 -0.15
N TRP A 83 -8.72 -1.37 0.78
CA TRP A 83 -8.63 -1.76 2.16
C TRP A 83 -9.56 -2.93 2.46
N ARG A 84 -9.14 -3.85 3.30
CA ARG A 84 -9.99 -4.91 3.81
C ARG A 84 -9.62 -5.27 5.24
N ARG A 85 -10.58 -5.78 5.99
CA ARG A 85 -10.29 -6.50 7.22
C ARG A 85 -10.07 -7.98 6.88
N VAL A 86 -8.97 -8.54 7.37
CA VAL A 86 -8.71 -9.97 7.22
C VAL A 86 -9.72 -10.73 8.09
N PRO A 87 -10.47 -11.68 7.52
CA PRO A 87 -11.40 -12.48 8.32
C PRO A 87 -10.68 -13.18 9.47
N VAL A 88 -11.36 -13.28 10.61
CA VAL A 88 -10.85 -14.08 11.72
C VAL A 88 -11.03 -15.55 11.34
N ALA A 89 -9.89 -16.21 11.06
CA ALA A 89 -9.85 -17.63 10.71
C ALA A 89 -9.04 -18.38 11.77
N SER A 90 -9.55 -19.49 12.25
CA SER A 90 -8.82 -20.37 13.16
C SER A 90 -7.95 -21.34 12.36
N LEU A 91 -6.75 -21.61 12.86
CA LEU A 91 -5.88 -22.70 12.37
C LEU A 91 -6.28 -24.06 12.99
N VAL A 92 -7.20 -24.05 13.95
CA VAL A 92 -7.69 -25.24 14.62
C VAL A 92 -8.81 -25.86 13.75
N PRO A 93 -8.83 -27.17 13.50
CA PRO A 93 -9.92 -27.83 12.78
C PRO A 93 -11.28 -27.54 13.41
N ASP A 94 -12.34 -27.44 12.58
CA ASP A 94 -13.70 -27.09 13.01
C ASP A 94 -14.22 -27.99 14.16
N VAL A 95 -13.83 -29.25 14.20
CA VAL A 95 -14.17 -30.20 15.27
C VAL A 95 -13.66 -29.75 16.64
N LEU A 96 -12.63 -28.94 16.70
CA LEU A 96 -12.09 -28.36 17.93
C LEU A 96 -12.53 -26.89 18.14
N ALA A 97 -13.15 -26.29 17.14
CA ALA A 97 -13.55 -24.89 17.16
C ALA A 97 -14.72 -24.60 18.12
N GLU A 98 -15.49 -25.63 18.52
CA GLU A 98 -16.55 -25.51 19.53
C GLU A 98 -16.01 -25.19 20.93
N ASN A 99 -14.72 -25.45 21.17
CA ASN A 99 -14.07 -25.12 22.43
C ASN A 99 -13.25 -23.85 22.29
N GLU A 100 -13.77 -22.73 22.82
CA GLU A 100 -13.11 -21.40 22.76
C GLU A 100 -11.67 -21.40 23.33
N ALA A 101 -11.32 -22.36 24.18
CA ALA A 101 -9.96 -22.47 24.74
C ALA A 101 -8.90 -22.85 23.72
N TYR A 102 -9.26 -23.36 22.54
CA TYR A 102 -8.31 -23.84 21.53
C TYR A 102 -8.25 -22.97 20.27
N ARG A 103 -8.66 -21.72 20.33
CA ARG A 103 -8.56 -20.79 19.20
C ARG A 103 -7.13 -20.41 18.94
N THR A 104 -6.65 -20.78 17.76
CA THR A 104 -5.37 -20.28 17.23
C THR A 104 -5.68 -19.52 15.95
N PRO A 105 -5.84 -18.19 16.00
CA PRO A 105 -6.10 -17.41 14.80
C PRO A 105 -4.88 -17.44 13.85
N SER A 106 -5.14 -17.31 12.55
CA SER A 106 -4.07 -17.08 11.57
C SER A 106 -3.37 -15.75 11.90
N LEU A 107 -2.09 -15.64 11.56
CA LEU A 107 -1.23 -14.51 11.95
C LEU A 107 -1.84 -13.13 11.67
N GLU A 108 -2.53 -12.98 10.55
CA GLU A 108 -3.09 -11.69 10.10
C GLU A 108 -4.58 -11.52 10.44
N SER A 109 -5.20 -12.48 11.13
CA SER A 109 -6.62 -12.43 11.48
C SER A 109 -6.99 -11.11 12.16
N GLY A 110 -8.06 -10.48 11.69
CA GLY A 110 -8.61 -9.25 12.26
C GLY A 110 -7.83 -7.98 11.90
N LEU A 111 -6.68 -8.07 11.26
CA LEU A 111 -5.93 -6.88 10.81
C LEU A 111 -6.65 -6.16 9.68
N VAL A 112 -6.45 -4.85 9.61
CA VAL A 112 -6.83 -4.01 8.47
C VAL A 112 -5.65 -3.94 7.52
N VAL A 113 -5.86 -4.33 6.27
CA VAL A 113 -4.80 -4.47 5.27
C VAL A 113 -5.10 -3.60 4.06
N PHE A 114 -4.12 -2.79 3.66
CA PHE A 114 -4.13 -2.05 2.41
C PHE A 114 -3.32 -2.79 1.36
N THR A 115 -3.92 -3.01 0.21
CA THR A 115 -3.22 -3.56 -0.96
C THR A 115 -3.22 -2.51 -2.07
N ILE A 116 -2.05 -2.25 -2.64
CA ILE A 116 -1.89 -1.35 -3.77
C ILE A 116 -0.97 -1.95 -4.83
N VAL A 117 -1.41 -1.89 -6.09
CA VAL A 117 -0.65 -2.34 -7.26
C VAL A 117 -0.49 -1.17 -8.22
N ALA A 118 0.73 -0.91 -8.63
CA ALA A 118 1.04 0.14 -9.62
C ALA A 118 2.23 -0.29 -10.49
N ASP A 119 2.41 0.40 -11.61
CA ASP A 119 3.56 0.26 -12.49
C ASP A 119 4.87 0.70 -11.81
N ALA A 120 4.80 1.74 -11.00
CA ALA A 120 5.88 2.25 -10.16
C ALA A 120 5.32 3.05 -8.98
N PHE A 121 6.16 3.31 -7.98
CA PHE A 121 5.81 4.16 -6.85
C PHE A 121 6.83 5.28 -6.70
N ALA A 122 6.35 6.48 -6.43
CA ALA A 122 7.20 7.58 -6.02
C ALA A 122 7.67 7.39 -4.56
N ARG A 123 8.76 8.04 -4.19
CA ARG A 123 9.33 7.94 -2.84
C ARG A 123 8.28 8.32 -1.79
N ASN A 124 8.10 7.48 -0.78
CA ASN A 124 7.12 7.64 0.32
C ASN A 124 5.64 7.57 -0.08
N MET A 125 5.30 7.42 -1.37
CA MET A 125 3.93 7.48 -1.88
C MET A 125 2.98 6.55 -1.12
N VAL A 126 3.27 5.25 -1.04
CA VAL A 126 2.38 4.27 -0.39
C VAL A 126 2.14 4.64 1.07
N ARG A 127 3.18 4.98 1.82
CA ARG A 127 3.06 5.35 3.23
C ARG A 127 2.27 6.64 3.46
N SER A 128 2.37 7.59 2.54
CA SER A 128 1.60 8.84 2.59
C SER A 128 0.13 8.60 2.27
N LEU A 129 -0.17 7.74 1.28
CA LEU A 129 -1.54 7.31 0.96
C LEU A 129 -2.18 6.58 2.13
N VAL A 130 -1.46 5.64 2.77
CA VAL A 130 -1.92 4.93 3.96
C VAL A 130 -2.22 5.90 5.10
N GLY A 131 -1.29 6.80 5.42
CA GLY A 131 -1.47 7.77 6.50
C GLY A 131 -2.65 8.70 6.25
N SER A 132 -2.88 9.09 4.99
CA SER A 132 -4.02 9.94 4.60
C SER A 132 -5.35 9.18 4.65
N SER A 133 -5.37 7.92 4.20
CA SER A 133 -6.56 7.05 4.31
C SER A 133 -6.94 6.78 5.77
N ILE A 134 -5.95 6.53 6.66
CA ILE A 134 -6.21 6.37 8.10
C ILE A 134 -6.81 7.64 8.70
N LYS A 135 -6.37 8.84 8.29
CA LYS A 135 -6.97 10.10 8.74
C LYS A 135 -8.43 10.24 8.30
N VAL A 136 -8.77 9.75 7.11
CA VAL A 136 -10.16 9.70 6.63
C VAL A 136 -10.94 8.67 7.43
N GLY A 137 -10.46 7.42 7.52
CA GLY A 137 -11.14 6.35 8.24
C GLY A 137 -11.33 6.58 9.74
N SER A 138 -10.45 7.39 10.38
CA SER A 138 -10.59 7.81 11.77
C SER A 138 -11.43 9.08 11.95
N GLY A 139 -11.98 9.66 10.88
CA GLY A 139 -12.75 10.91 10.92
C GLY A 139 -11.92 12.18 11.19
N ARG A 140 -10.59 12.08 11.25
CA ARG A 140 -9.71 13.26 11.46
C ARG A 140 -9.64 14.17 10.24
N LYS A 141 -9.91 13.63 9.05
CA LYS A 141 -10.04 14.34 7.78
C LYS A 141 -11.24 13.82 7.01
N THR A 142 -11.80 14.66 6.13
CA THR A 142 -12.92 14.30 5.28
C THR A 142 -12.46 13.67 3.97
N LEU A 143 -13.37 13.04 3.25
CA LEU A 143 -13.12 12.51 1.92
C LEU A 143 -12.82 13.63 0.91
N GLU A 144 -13.49 14.79 1.06
CA GLU A 144 -13.24 15.99 0.25
C GLU A 144 -11.80 16.49 0.42
N TRP A 145 -11.26 16.44 1.65
CA TRP A 145 -9.85 16.78 1.87
C TRP A 145 -8.92 15.84 1.09
N PHE A 146 -9.23 14.54 1.04
CA PHE A 146 -8.43 13.59 0.27
C PHE A 146 -8.55 13.87 -1.23
N ALA A 147 -9.76 14.13 -1.73
CA ALA A 147 -10.02 14.51 -3.12
C ALA A 147 -9.28 15.79 -3.52
N ASP A 148 -9.25 16.81 -2.64
CA ASP A 148 -8.47 18.02 -2.86
C ASP A 148 -6.96 17.72 -3.02
N LYS A 149 -6.40 16.83 -2.18
CA LYS A 149 -5.00 16.41 -2.29
C LYS A 149 -4.69 15.63 -3.57
N MET A 150 -5.67 14.93 -4.13
CA MET A 150 -5.54 14.29 -5.44
C MET A 150 -5.62 15.30 -6.60
N ALA A 151 -6.52 16.27 -6.50
CA ALA A 151 -6.73 17.29 -7.54
C ALA A 151 -5.62 18.36 -7.57
N ASN A 152 -5.07 18.69 -6.41
CA ASN A 152 -4.03 19.71 -6.22
C ASN A 152 -2.75 19.06 -5.69
N PRO A 153 -1.87 18.50 -6.56
CA PRO A 153 -0.73 17.67 -6.16
C PRO A 153 0.42 18.48 -5.55
N VAL A 154 0.13 19.30 -4.55
CA VAL A 154 1.10 20.08 -3.80
C VAL A 154 1.42 19.39 -2.48
N ARG A 155 2.72 19.14 -2.25
CA ARG A 155 3.17 18.50 -1.01
C ARG A 155 3.03 19.42 0.19
N GLU A 156 2.28 18.94 1.17
CA GLU A 156 2.13 19.59 2.48
C GLU A 156 2.42 18.58 3.60
N GLY A 157 2.77 19.07 4.79
CA GLY A 157 3.03 18.23 5.95
C GLY A 157 1.85 17.36 6.39
N SER A 158 0.61 17.79 6.06
CA SER A 158 -0.62 17.07 6.42
C SER A 158 -0.79 15.72 5.72
N SER A 159 -0.14 15.49 4.57
CA SER A 159 -0.16 14.23 3.80
C SER A 159 1.17 13.46 3.85
N GLY A 160 2.01 13.71 4.86
CA GLY A 160 3.31 13.05 5.02
C GLY A 160 3.22 11.54 5.30
N PRO A 161 4.34 10.82 5.12
CA PRO A 161 4.37 9.37 5.25
C PRO A 161 4.20 8.93 6.71
N ILE A 162 3.39 7.87 6.88
CA ILE A 162 3.25 7.18 8.17
C ILE A 162 4.46 6.25 8.42
N ALA A 163 4.56 5.70 9.62
CA ALA A 163 5.63 4.79 10.03
C ALA A 163 5.81 3.60 9.06
N PRO A 164 7.02 3.07 8.88
CA PRO A 164 7.30 2.09 7.82
C PRO A 164 6.96 0.64 8.18
N GLN A 165 6.84 0.28 9.44
CA GLN A 165 6.81 -1.12 9.89
C GLN A 165 5.67 -1.97 9.30
N GLY A 166 4.54 -1.36 8.91
CA GLY A 166 3.43 -2.08 8.29
C GLY A 166 3.61 -2.37 6.81
N LEU A 167 4.62 -1.80 6.15
CA LEU A 167 4.79 -1.85 4.70
C LEU A 167 5.64 -3.04 4.26
N THR A 168 5.13 -3.84 3.34
CA THR A 168 5.85 -4.94 2.69
C THR A 168 5.70 -4.87 1.18
N LEU A 169 6.79 -5.10 0.44
CA LEU A 169 6.74 -5.38 -1.00
C LEU A 169 6.45 -6.88 -1.17
N GLU A 170 5.23 -7.19 -1.59
CA GLU A 170 4.74 -8.60 -1.63
C GLU A 170 4.97 -9.26 -2.98
N HIS A 171 4.87 -8.49 -4.07
CA HIS A 171 4.98 -9.06 -5.40
C HIS A 171 5.62 -8.08 -6.38
N ILE A 172 6.45 -8.64 -7.26
CA ILE A 172 7.07 -7.93 -8.37
C ILE A 172 6.83 -8.75 -9.63
N GLU A 173 6.23 -8.14 -10.63
CA GLU A 173 6.02 -8.74 -11.94
C GLU A 173 6.96 -8.10 -12.95
N TYR A 174 7.78 -8.93 -13.62
CA TYR A 174 8.64 -8.51 -14.72
C TYR A 174 7.95 -8.78 -16.06
N PRO A 175 8.22 -8.00 -17.11
CA PRO A 175 7.82 -8.35 -18.46
C PRO A 175 8.55 -9.64 -18.92
N ALA A 176 8.08 -10.23 -20.02
CA ALA A 176 8.78 -11.32 -20.68
C ALA A 176 10.21 -10.89 -21.08
N ASP A 177 11.15 -11.83 -21.15
CA ASP A 177 12.58 -11.53 -21.33
C ASP A 177 12.85 -10.75 -22.61
N ASP A 178 12.10 -11.01 -23.69
CA ASP A 178 12.19 -10.31 -24.98
C ASP A 178 11.68 -8.85 -24.91
N GLN A 179 10.91 -8.49 -23.89
CA GLN A 179 10.32 -7.16 -23.70
C GLN A 179 11.12 -6.29 -22.70
N LEU A 180 12.11 -6.86 -22.00
CA LEU A 180 12.84 -6.16 -20.93
C LEU A 180 13.54 -4.89 -21.43
N ALA A 181 14.22 -4.95 -22.58
CA ALA A 181 14.96 -3.82 -23.14
C ALA A 181 14.01 -2.67 -23.52
N ALA A 182 12.90 -2.97 -24.22
CA ALA A 182 11.89 -1.98 -24.59
C ALA A 182 11.22 -1.35 -23.35
N ARG A 183 10.99 -2.15 -22.31
CA ARG A 183 10.41 -1.67 -21.04
C ARG A 183 11.38 -0.76 -20.30
N ALA A 184 12.66 -1.10 -20.22
CA ALA A 184 13.69 -0.26 -19.57
C ALA A 184 13.79 1.13 -20.24
N GLU A 185 13.64 1.19 -21.56
CA GLU A 185 13.64 2.43 -22.31
C GLU A 185 12.37 3.26 -22.05
N ALA A 186 11.20 2.63 -22.07
CA ALA A 186 9.92 3.28 -21.80
C ALA A 186 9.84 3.89 -20.39
N ILE A 187 10.48 3.29 -19.38
CA ILE A 187 10.49 3.80 -18.00
C ILE A 187 11.36 5.06 -17.86
N ARG A 188 12.40 5.20 -18.68
CA ARG A 188 13.28 6.40 -18.67
C ARG A 188 12.60 7.63 -19.23
N ALA A 189 11.53 7.47 -20.01
CA ALA A 189 10.75 8.57 -20.54
C ALA A 189 10.09 9.37 -19.41
N VAL A 190 10.14 10.68 -19.49
CA VAL A 190 9.44 11.58 -18.57
C VAL A 190 7.93 11.43 -18.80
N ARG A 191 7.19 11.14 -17.76
CA ARG A 191 5.73 10.98 -17.85
C ARG A 191 5.04 12.33 -17.80
N THR A 192 4.00 12.46 -18.61
CA THR A 192 3.05 13.57 -18.61
C THR A 192 1.65 13.02 -18.34
N LEU A 193 0.76 13.86 -17.76
CA LEU A 193 -0.67 13.57 -17.63
C LEU A 193 -1.36 13.72 -18.97
#